data_8765902bc366d7d7312445d1beaed0b8
#
_entry.id   8765902bc366d7d7312445d1beaed0b8
#
_cell.length_a   1.000
_cell.length_b   1.000
_cell.length_c   1.000
_cell.angle_alpha   90.00
_cell.angle_beta   90.00
_cell.angle_gamma   90.00
#
_symmetry.space_group_name_H-M   'P 1'
#
loop_
_entity.id
_entity.type
_entity.pdbx_description
1 polymer ?
#
loop_
_entity_poly.entity_id
_entity_poly.type
_entity_poly.pdbx_seq_one_letter_code
_entity_poly.pdbx_strand_id
1 'polypeptide(L)'
;MKDGASKSFEQSYNCQAAVDEETQVIVAGRVTQEPNDKKELKPSIEKIKANMDGKVPDKLSGAAGYFSETNVKVLEEEGIDPYLAAGKQKHGDKPLPASRGRIPMNATVKERMARKLRTKNGSKIYAKRKHIVEPVFGQIKEARGFRRFLLRGFENVSAEWDMVCLTHNN
;
A
#
# COMPACT_ATOMS: atom_id res chain seq x y z
N MET A 1 18.02 -1.16 5.88
CA MET A 1 17.47 -1.77 4.63
C MET A 1 18.50 -1.64 3.52
N LYS A 2 18.42 -2.46 2.48
CA LYS A 2 19.31 -2.31 1.32
C LYS A 2 18.79 -1.19 0.44
N ASP A 3 19.56 -0.14 0.26
CA ASP A 3 19.21 0.92 -0.68
C ASP A 3 19.22 0.41 -2.13
N GLY A 4 18.19 0.79 -2.90
CA GLY A 4 18.04 0.35 -4.29
C GLY A 4 19.06 0.95 -5.25
N ALA A 5 19.58 2.15 -4.94
CA ALA A 5 20.51 2.89 -5.79
C ALA A 5 21.97 2.56 -5.45
N SER A 6 22.36 2.66 -4.18
CA SER A 6 23.75 2.46 -3.72
C SER A 6 24.12 1.01 -3.42
N LYS A 7 23.11 0.11 -3.33
CA LYS A 7 23.24 -1.29 -2.87
C LYS A 7 23.85 -1.44 -1.46
N SER A 8 24.06 -0.35 -0.75
CA SER A 8 24.53 -0.34 0.64
C SER A 8 23.41 -0.72 1.61
N PHE A 9 23.80 -1.20 2.80
CA PHE A 9 22.86 -1.40 3.89
C PHE A 9 22.78 -0.11 4.70
N GLU A 10 21.63 0.55 4.65
CA GLU A 10 21.38 1.76 5.43
C GLU A 10 20.37 1.47 6.56
N GLN A 11 20.59 2.15 7.68
CA GLN A 11 19.58 2.22 8.73
C GLN A 11 18.47 3.17 8.24
N SER A 12 17.42 2.58 7.69
CA SER A 12 16.28 3.34 7.19
C SER A 12 14.98 2.79 7.77
N TYR A 13 14.02 3.67 7.92
CA TYR A 13 12.66 3.32 8.32
C TYR A 13 11.77 3.20 7.07
N ASN A 14 10.79 2.31 7.15
CA ASN A 14 9.78 2.15 6.12
C ASN A 14 8.50 2.85 6.56
N CYS A 15 8.13 3.93 5.85
CA CYS A 15 6.92 4.69 6.11
C CYS A 15 5.77 4.13 5.31
N GLN A 16 4.71 3.76 5.99
CA GLN A 16 3.48 3.26 5.43
C GLN A 16 2.41 4.36 5.51
N ALA A 17 1.59 4.48 4.48
CA ALA A 17 0.43 5.37 4.48
C ALA A 17 -0.75 4.68 3.78
N ALA A 18 -1.89 4.65 4.44
CA ALA A 18 -3.17 4.35 3.83
C ALA A 18 -3.86 5.69 3.51
N VAL A 19 -4.25 5.86 2.27
CA VAL A 19 -4.77 7.12 1.75
C VAL A 19 -6.17 6.90 1.20
N ASP A 20 -7.10 7.78 1.56
CA ASP A 20 -8.44 7.81 1.01
C ASP A 20 -8.44 8.23 -0.47
N GLU A 21 -9.27 7.56 -1.28
CA GLU A 21 -9.33 7.79 -2.73
C GLU A 21 -9.90 9.15 -3.10
N GLU A 22 -10.91 9.62 -2.36
CA GLU A 22 -11.68 10.81 -2.73
C GLU A 22 -11.02 12.10 -2.24
N THR A 23 -10.52 12.05 -1.00
CA THR A 23 -9.99 13.23 -0.31
C THR A 23 -8.48 13.31 -0.29
N GLN A 24 -7.78 12.22 -0.62
CA GLN A 24 -6.32 12.05 -0.46
C GLN A 24 -5.82 12.23 0.98
N VAL A 25 -6.72 12.14 1.96
CA VAL A 25 -6.39 12.17 3.38
C VAL A 25 -5.65 10.89 3.76
N ILE A 26 -4.59 11.00 4.55
CA ILE A 26 -3.89 9.87 5.15
C ILE A 26 -4.72 9.38 6.33
N VAL A 27 -5.47 8.29 6.15
CA VAL A 27 -6.32 7.68 7.19
C VAL A 27 -5.52 6.87 8.20
N ALA A 28 -4.37 6.34 7.79
CA ALA A 28 -3.45 5.67 8.70
C ALA A 28 -2.00 5.84 8.23
N GLY A 29 -1.15 6.36 9.09
CA GLY A 29 0.29 6.45 8.90
C GLY A 29 1.02 5.53 9.90
N ARG A 30 2.08 4.84 9.45
CA ARG A 30 2.92 3.99 10.30
C ARG A 30 4.37 4.06 9.88
N VAL A 31 5.26 3.88 10.86
CA VAL A 31 6.68 3.64 10.61
C VAL A 31 7.02 2.21 11.03
N THR A 32 7.87 1.55 10.28
CA THR A 32 8.34 0.21 10.62
C THR A 32 9.83 0.05 10.27
N GLN A 33 10.49 -0.86 10.93
CA GLN A 33 11.85 -1.31 10.60
C GLN A 33 11.85 -2.57 9.72
N GLU A 34 10.67 -3.13 9.43
CA GLU A 34 10.53 -4.29 8.58
C GLU A 34 10.85 -3.92 7.11
N PRO A 35 11.74 -4.64 6.47
CA PRO A 35 12.09 -4.39 5.07
C PRO A 35 11.04 -4.88 4.09
N ASN A 36 10.03 -5.63 4.57
CA ASN A 36 9.02 -6.27 3.74
C ASN A 36 7.61 -5.83 4.15
N ASP A 37 6.89 -5.23 3.20
CA ASP A 37 5.54 -4.69 3.39
C ASP A 37 4.47 -5.77 3.68
N LYS A 38 4.77 -7.06 3.44
CA LYS A 38 3.79 -8.14 3.67
C LYS A 38 3.29 -8.21 5.11
N LYS A 39 4.15 -7.90 6.07
CA LYS A 39 3.79 -7.90 7.49
C LYS A 39 3.04 -6.63 7.92
N GLU A 40 3.06 -5.60 7.08
CA GLU A 40 2.53 -4.28 7.43
C GLU A 40 1.05 -4.11 7.11
N LEU A 41 0.45 -5.00 6.31
CA LEU A 41 -0.95 -4.86 5.91
C LEU A 41 -1.90 -4.97 7.10
N LYS A 42 -1.79 -6.04 7.90
CA LYS A 42 -2.66 -6.26 9.08
C LYS A 42 -2.58 -5.11 10.09
N PRO A 43 -1.38 -4.69 10.55
CA PRO A 43 -1.26 -3.53 11.42
C PRO A 43 -1.80 -2.22 10.82
N SER A 44 -1.73 -2.06 9.50
CA SER A 44 -2.31 -0.88 8.82
C SER A 44 -3.84 -0.90 8.86
N ILE A 45 -4.47 -2.07 8.68
CA ILE A 45 -5.93 -2.22 8.80
C ILE A 45 -6.37 -1.93 10.24
N GLU A 46 -5.65 -2.43 11.23
CA GLU A 46 -5.93 -2.16 12.64
C GLU A 46 -5.86 -0.65 12.95
N LYS A 47 -4.86 0.06 12.41
CA LYS A 47 -4.76 1.51 12.56
C LYS A 47 -5.86 2.26 11.80
N ILE A 48 -6.28 1.79 10.62
CA ILE A 48 -7.46 2.34 9.90
C ILE A 48 -8.70 2.22 10.78
N LYS A 49 -8.98 1.03 11.33
CA LYS A 49 -10.11 0.80 12.23
C LYS A 49 -10.09 1.72 13.44
N ALA A 50 -8.92 1.87 14.07
CA ALA A 50 -8.77 2.74 15.24
C ALA A 50 -9.06 4.21 14.91
N ASN A 51 -8.67 4.68 13.72
CA ASN A 51 -8.87 6.07 13.29
C ASN A 51 -10.24 6.34 12.68
N MET A 52 -10.98 5.30 12.28
CA MET A 52 -12.27 5.38 11.58
C MET A 52 -13.43 4.79 12.38
N ASP A 53 -13.35 4.80 13.71
CA ASP A 53 -14.40 4.28 14.62
C ASP A 53 -14.83 2.84 14.30
N GLY A 54 -13.86 1.98 14.02
CA GLY A 54 -14.07 0.58 13.67
C GLY A 54 -14.49 0.32 12.22
N LYS A 55 -14.65 1.35 11.41
CA LYS A 55 -15.00 1.21 10.00
C LYS A 55 -13.82 0.75 9.16
N VAL A 56 -14.10 0.00 8.12
CA VAL A 56 -13.13 -0.45 7.12
C VAL A 56 -13.57 0.01 5.73
N PRO A 57 -12.62 0.20 4.79
CA PRO A 57 -12.98 0.56 3.42
C PRO A 57 -13.58 -0.64 2.67
N ASP A 58 -14.50 -0.40 1.73
CA ASP A 58 -15.04 -1.46 0.87
C ASP A 58 -13.96 -2.12 0.00
N LYS A 59 -12.95 -1.36 -0.39
CA LYS A 59 -11.87 -1.79 -1.29
C LYS A 59 -10.53 -1.28 -0.81
N LEU A 60 -9.51 -2.12 -0.98
CA LEU A 60 -8.12 -1.74 -0.69
C LEU A 60 -7.22 -2.13 -1.85
N SER A 61 -6.48 -1.13 -2.37
CA SER A 61 -5.47 -1.35 -3.40
C SER A 61 -4.06 -1.19 -2.81
N GLY A 62 -3.17 -2.15 -3.11
CA GLY A 62 -1.80 -2.13 -2.60
C GLY A 62 -0.76 -2.58 -3.63
N ALA A 63 0.47 -2.14 -3.43
CA ALA A 63 1.61 -2.55 -4.25
C ALA A 63 1.93 -4.05 -4.10
N ALA A 64 2.78 -4.58 -4.99
CA ALA A 64 3.17 -5.99 -4.98
C ALA A 64 3.88 -6.42 -3.68
N GLY A 65 4.47 -5.48 -2.94
CA GLY A 65 5.09 -5.73 -1.64
C GLY A 65 4.11 -6.24 -0.59
N TYR A 66 2.83 -5.86 -0.67
CA TYR A 66 1.78 -6.28 0.26
C TYR A 66 1.15 -7.62 -0.08
N PHE A 67 1.39 -8.15 -1.29
CA PHE A 67 0.75 -9.38 -1.70
C PHE A 67 1.28 -10.58 -0.94
N SER A 68 0.38 -11.27 -0.23
CA SER A 68 0.51 -12.64 0.24
C SER A 68 -0.87 -13.29 0.28
N GLU A 69 -0.95 -14.61 0.24
CA GLU A 69 -2.24 -15.31 0.34
C GLU A 69 -2.90 -15.05 1.69
N THR A 70 -2.09 -14.95 2.75
CA THR A 70 -2.57 -14.59 4.10
C THR A 70 -3.19 -13.19 4.11
N ASN A 71 -2.54 -12.21 3.49
CA ASN A 71 -3.05 -10.85 3.44
C ASN A 71 -4.36 -10.73 2.65
N VAL A 72 -4.49 -11.48 1.56
CA VAL A 72 -5.74 -11.55 0.80
C VAL A 72 -6.87 -12.10 1.67
N LYS A 73 -6.62 -13.20 2.41
CA LYS A 73 -7.60 -13.78 3.32
C LYS A 73 -7.98 -12.82 4.45
N VAL A 74 -7.01 -12.15 5.07
CA VAL A 74 -7.27 -11.15 6.12
C VAL A 74 -8.19 -10.04 5.60
N LEU A 75 -7.95 -9.53 4.39
CA LEU A 75 -8.81 -8.50 3.80
C LEU A 75 -10.23 -9.02 3.55
N GLU A 76 -10.36 -10.24 2.99
CA GLU A 76 -11.66 -10.86 2.73
C GLU A 76 -12.43 -11.13 4.02
N GLU A 77 -11.77 -11.59 5.09
CA GLU A 77 -12.36 -11.81 6.44
C GLU A 77 -12.85 -10.50 7.06
N GLU A 78 -12.18 -9.40 6.79
CA GLU A 78 -12.56 -8.05 7.23
C GLU A 78 -13.65 -7.41 6.34
N GLY A 79 -14.11 -8.12 5.31
CA GLY A 79 -15.11 -7.60 4.36
C GLY A 79 -14.54 -6.61 3.34
N ILE A 80 -13.21 -6.51 3.21
CA ILE A 80 -12.53 -5.60 2.31
C ILE A 80 -12.22 -6.31 1.00
N ASP A 81 -12.65 -5.74 -0.13
CA ASP A 81 -12.38 -6.27 -1.46
C ASP A 81 -10.92 -5.96 -1.89
N PRO A 82 -10.00 -6.96 -1.98
CA PRO A 82 -8.57 -6.72 -2.18
C PRO A 82 -8.20 -6.50 -3.65
N TYR A 83 -7.31 -5.53 -3.90
CA TYR A 83 -6.66 -5.26 -5.19
C TYR A 83 -5.14 -5.18 -5.01
N LEU A 84 -4.51 -6.31 -4.74
CA LEU A 84 -3.07 -6.42 -4.49
C LEU A 84 -2.35 -7.00 -5.72
N ALA A 85 -1.28 -6.34 -6.19
CA ALA A 85 -0.52 -6.88 -7.33
C ALA A 85 0.13 -8.21 -6.97
N ALA A 86 -0.25 -9.28 -7.66
CA ALA A 86 0.26 -10.63 -7.46
C ALA A 86 1.68 -10.90 -8.04
N GLY A 87 2.38 -9.82 -8.45
CA GLY A 87 3.74 -9.88 -9.01
C GLY A 87 4.23 -8.51 -9.42
N LYS A 88 5.55 -8.36 -9.59
CA LYS A 88 6.16 -7.14 -10.12
C LYS A 88 6.03 -7.12 -11.64
N GLN A 89 5.38 -6.13 -12.23
CA GLN A 89 5.53 -5.79 -13.64
C GLN A 89 6.77 -4.92 -13.80
N LYS A 90 7.62 -5.25 -14.76
CA LYS A 90 8.76 -4.39 -15.10
C LYS A 90 8.26 -3.15 -15.84
N HIS A 91 8.96 -2.02 -15.65
CA HIS A 91 8.69 -0.82 -16.44
C HIS A 91 8.92 -1.16 -17.93
N GLY A 92 7.91 -0.90 -18.77
CA GLY A 92 7.95 -1.22 -20.21
C GLY A 92 7.32 -2.54 -20.62
N ASP A 93 6.92 -3.42 -19.67
CA ASP A 93 6.15 -4.61 -20.03
C ASP A 93 4.80 -4.22 -20.61
N LYS A 94 4.44 -4.84 -21.72
CA LYS A 94 3.09 -4.66 -22.31
C LYS A 94 2.04 -5.14 -21.30
N PRO A 95 0.91 -4.41 -21.18
CA PRO A 95 -0.20 -4.85 -20.35
C PRO A 95 -0.63 -6.27 -20.76
N LEU A 96 -0.75 -7.16 -19.78
CA LEU A 96 -1.25 -8.49 -20.05
C LEU A 96 -2.70 -8.40 -20.55
N PRO A 97 -3.08 -9.22 -21.53
CA PRO A 97 -4.43 -9.19 -22.11
C PRO A 97 -5.49 -9.46 -21.04
N ALA A 98 -6.66 -8.87 -21.22
CA ALA A 98 -7.79 -9.06 -20.33
C ALA A 98 -8.11 -10.55 -20.18
N SER A 99 -8.32 -10.99 -18.94
CA SER A 99 -8.69 -12.38 -18.66
C SER A 99 -10.11 -12.66 -19.17
N ARG A 100 -10.25 -13.68 -19.99
CA ARG A 100 -11.53 -14.12 -20.55
C ARG A 100 -11.91 -15.50 -19.99
N GLY A 101 -13.20 -15.82 -19.98
CA GLY A 101 -13.74 -17.12 -19.57
C GLY A 101 -13.87 -17.30 -18.05
N ARG A 102 -14.34 -18.46 -17.61
CA ARG A 102 -14.59 -18.80 -16.19
C ARG A 102 -13.27 -19.00 -15.44
N ILE A 103 -13.25 -18.64 -14.16
CA ILE A 103 -12.10 -18.92 -13.27
C ILE A 103 -12.02 -20.44 -13.04
N PRO A 104 -10.84 -21.08 -13.23
CA PRO A 104 -10.66 -22.50 -12.90
C PRO A 104 -10.97 -22.74 -11.40
N MET A 105 -11.62 -23.85 -11.08
CA MET A 105 -11.98 -24.20 -9.69
C MET A 105 -10.75 -24.38 -8.80
N ASN A 106 -9.65 -24.85 -9.38
CA ASN A 106 -8.36 -25.08 -8.70
C ASN A 106 -7.40 -23.88 -8.79
N ALA A 107 -7.88 -22.69 -9.23
CA ALA A 107 -7.05 -21.51 -9.31
C ALA A 107 -6.54 -21.08 -7.93
N THR A 108 -5.24 -20.85 -7.80
CA THR A 108 -4.59 -20.31 -6.60
C THR A 108 -5.07 -18.90 -6.29
N VAL A 109 -4.89 -18.44 -5.06
CA VAL A 109 -5.21 -17.05 -4.65
C VAL A 109 -4.45 -16.06 -5.53
N LYS A 110 -3.18 -16.35 -5.85
CA LYS A 110 -2.35 -15.55 -6.75
C LYS A 110 -2.94 -15.44 -8.15
N GLU A 111 -3.38 -16.54 -8.73
CA GLU A 111 -3.98 -16.56 -10.07
C GLU A 111 -5.33 -15.84 -10.09
N ARG A 112 -6.16 -16.05 -9.08
CA ARG A 112 -7.44 -15.33 -8.92
C ARG A 112 -7.21 -13.82 -8.83
N MET A 113 -6.27 -13.38 -8.00
CA MET A 113 -5.94 -11.96 -7.87
C MET A 113 -5.37 -11.37 -9.17
N ALA A 114 -4.40 -12.05 -9.78
CA ALA A 114 -3.84 -11.63 -11.07
C ALA A 114 -4.92 -11.52 -12.16
N ARG A 115 -5.89 -12.43 -12.16
CA ARG A 115 -7.01 -12.40 -13.07
C ARG A 115 -7.98 -11.27 -12.77
N LYS A 116 -8.31 -11.04 -11.51
CA LYS A 116 -9.15 -9.93 -11.04
C LYS A 116 -8.60 -8.59 -11.51
N LEU A 117 -7.30 -8.35 -11.31
CA LEU A 117 -6.63 -7.10 -11.72
C LEU A 117 -6.59 -6.89 -13.24
N ARG A 118 -6.73 -7.96 -14.04
CA ARG A 118 -6.79 -7.89 -15.50
C ARG A 118 -8.20 -7.71 -16.06
N THR A 119 -9.24 -7.79 -15.24
CA THR A 119 -10.59 -7.43 -15.66
C THR A 119 -10.68 -5.93 -15.95
N LYS A 120 -11.62 -5.51 -16.80
CA LYS A 120 -11.82 -4.08 -17.11
C LYS A 120 -12.01 -3.23 -15.84
N ASN A 121 -12.82 -3.72 -14.90
CA ASN A 121 -13.07 -3.02 -13.63
C ASN A 121 -11.86 -3.08 -12.69
N GLY A 122 -11.27 -4.27 -12.50
CA GLY A 122 -10.10 -4.44 -11.62
C GLY A 122 -8.89 -3.64 -12.07
N SER A 123 -8.63 -3.57 -13.37
CA SER A 123 -7.57 -2.75 -13.94
C SER A 123 -7.81 -1.26 -13.69
N LYS A 124 -9.06 -0.79 -13.85
CA LYS A 124 -9.42 0.61 -13.58
C LYS A 124 -9.22 0.97 -12.10
N ILE A 125 -9.70 0.11 -11.18
CA ILE A 125 -9.53 0.34 -9.72
C ILE A 125 -8.05 0.32 -9.34
N TYR A 126 -7.30 -0.67 -9.81
CA TYR A 126 -5.88 -0.78 -9.47
C TYR A 126 -5.03 0.37 -10.03
N ALA A 127 -5.36 0.87 -11.24
CA ALA A 127 -4.67 1.99 -11.86
C ALA A 127 -4.79 3.28 -11.03
N LYS A 128 -5.92 3.51 -10.37
CA LYS A 128 -6.16 4.68 -9.50
C LYS A 128 -5.13 4.79 -8.37
N ARG A 129 -4.56 3.66 -7.89
CA ARG A 129 -3.55 3.65 -6.82
C ARG A 129 -2.42 4.65 -7.05
N LYS A 130 -1.95 4.79 -8.30
CA LYS A 130 -0.90 5.74 -8.64
C LYS A 130 -1.32 7.19 -8.43
N HIS A 131 -2.59 7.49 -8.68
CA HIS A 131 -3.15 8.84 -8.53
C HIS A 131 -3.58 9.15 -7.10
N ILE A 132 -3.65 8.15 -6.22
CA ILE A 132 -4.03 8.31 -4.82
C ILE A 132 -2.78 8.50 -3.95
N VAL A 133 -1.88 7.53 -3.96
CA VAL A 133 -0.75 7.48 -3.02
C VAL A 133 0.47 8.27 -3.51
N GLU A 134 0.78 8.21 -4.81
CA GLU A 134 1.98 8.88 -5.35
C GLU A 134 1.94 10.41 -5.16
N PRO A 135 0.80 11.13 -5.40
CA PRO A 135 0.72 12.57 -5.13
C PRO A 135 0.94 12.93 -3.67
N VAL A 136 0.41 12.14 -2.73
CA VAL A 136 0.58 12.37 -1.28
C VAL A 136 2.06 12.31 -0.90
N PHE A 137 2.76 11.24 -1.30
CA PHE A 137 4.21 11.16 -1.08
C PHE A 137 5.00 12.22 -1.86
N GLY A 138 4.54 12.60 -3.05
CA GLY A 138 5.10 13.71 -3.82
C GLY A 138 5.00 15.03 -3.08
N GLN A 139 3.84 15.37 -2.53
CA GLN A 139 3.64 16.57 -1.72
C GLN A 139 4.51 16.57 -0.47
N ILE A 140 4.58 15.44 0.25
CA ILE A 140 5.43 15.32 1.45
C ILE A 140 6.91 15.52 1.11
N LYS A 141 7.40 14.86 0.06
CA LYS A 141 8.82 14.87 -0.28
C LYS A 141 9.26 16.12 -1.04
N GLU A 142 8.47 16.59 -2.00
CA GLU A 142 8.86 17.67 -2.90
C GLU A 142 8.35 19.03 -2.42
N ALA A 143 7.05 19.17 -2.19
CA ALA A 143 6.47 20.47 -1.81
C ALA A 143 6.83 20.86 -0.37
N ARG A 144 6.86 19.89 0.56
CA ARG A 144 7.20 20.14 1.98
C ARG A 144 8.68 19.87 2.30
N GLY A 145 9.45 19.32 1.36
CA GLY A 145 10.88 19.06 1.52
C GLY A 145 11.22 17.96 2.52
N PHE A 146 10.22 17.17 2.98
CA PHE A 146 10.45 16.10 3.96
C PHE A 146 11.01 14.86 3.27
N ARG A 147 12.34 14.85 3.10
CA ARG A 147 13.06 13.75 2.42
C ARG A 147 13.78 12.82 3.39
N ARG A 148 13.93 13.21 4.67
CA ARG A 148 14.61 12.45 5.72
C ARG A 148 14.04 12.81 7.08
N PHE A 149 14.08 11.87 8.00
CA PHE A 149 13.79 12.12 9.39
C PHE A 149 14.88 12.97 10.04
N LEU A 150 14.48 13.91 10.88
CA LEU A 150 15.36 14.77 11.65
C LEU A 150 15.63 14.17 13.03
N LEU A 151 14.66 13.42 13.57
CA LEU A 151 14.78 12.75 14.86
C LEU A 151 15.41 11.36 14.72
N ARG A 152 15.86 10.81 15.82
CA ARG A 152 16.47 9.49 15.91
C ARG A 152 15.73 8.63 16.94
N GLY A 153 15.79 7.31 16.75
CA GLY A 153 15.06 6.35 17.56
C GLY A 153 13.65 6.12 17.03
N PHE A 154 13.17 4.89 17.20
CA PHE A 154 11.92 4.44 16.57
C PHE A 154 10.70 5.26 17.02
N GLU A 155 10.61 5.54 18.32
CA GLU A 155 9.49 6.31 18.91
C GLU A 155 9.45 7.74 18.37
N ASN A 156 10.60 8.43 18.37
CA ASN A 156 10.70 9.80 17.91
C ASN A 156 10.41 9.90 16.39
N VAL A 157 10.94 8.96 15.61
CA VAL A 157 10.68 8.89 14.15
C VAL A 157 9.21 8.58 13.88
N SER A 158 8.57 7.76 14.69
CA SER A 158 7.14 7.48 14.57
C SER A 158 6.30 8.73 14.86
N ALA A 159 6.64 9.47 15.93
CA ALA A 159 5.98 10.74 16.25
C ALA A 159 6.18 11.79 15.15
N GLU A 160 7.40 11.89 14.58
CA GLU A 160 7.70 12.77 13.46
C GLU A 160 6.87 12.41 12.22
N TRP A 161 6.71 11.12 11.91
CA TRP A 161 5.86 10.67 10.82
C TRP A 161 4.37 10.96 11.06
N ASP A 162 3.87 10.74 12.27
CA ASP A 162 2.49 11.08 12.63
C ASP A 162 2.23 12.59 12.47
N MET A 163 3.20 13.47 12.84
CA MET A 163 3.12 14.91 12.57
C MET A 163 3.11 15.25 11.08
N VAL A 164 3.92 14.57 10.28
CA VAL A 164 3.91 14.74 8.82
C VAL A 164 2.56 14.37 8.22
N CYS A 165 1.97 13.24 8.65
CA CYS A 165 0.65 12.81 8.22
C CYS A 165 -0.43 13.82 8.65
N LEU A 166 -0.41 14.27 9.90
CA LEU A 166 -1.34 15.26 10.41
C LEU A 166 -1.30 16.58 9.63
N THR A 167 -0.10 17.09 9.39
CA THR A 167 0.08 18.34 8.63
C THR A 167 -0.23 18.18 7.13
N HIS A 168 -0.22 16.98 6.60
CA HIS A 168 -0.68 16.71 5.24
C HIS A 168 -2.21 16.79 5.16
N ASN A 169 -2.90 16.34 6.19
CA ASN A 169 -4.36 16.30 6.24
C ASN A 169 -5.02 17.67 6.54
N ASN A 170 -4.24 18.68 6.91
CA ASN A 170 -4.69 20.06 7.13
C ASN A 170 -4.49 20.93 5.89
#